data_e0b0a8863d81b3431084bed72948e6f1
#
_entry.id   e0b0a8863d81b3431084bed72948e6f1
#
_cell.length_a   1.000
_cell.length_b   1.000
_cell.length_c   1.000
_cell.angle_alpha   90.00
_cell.angle_beta   90.00
_cell.angle_gamma   90.00
#
_symmetry.space_group_name_H-M   'P 1'
#
loop_
_entity.id
_entity.type
_entity.pdbx_description
1 polymer ?
#
loop_
_entity_poly.entity_id
_entity_poly.type
_entity_poly.pdbx_seq_one_letter_code
_entity_poly.pdbx_strand_id
1 'polypeptide(L)'
;MNEYKELHHIGPFIHTSHEQSQSPLFGLLPAEIRDIIYSYTFADYEDLEDLYDFNTCYRRPGHFGPRKSHTALLQTCQVIYNNCWYMPWTSAQQTFFLAWNGRRPPMTRTTEELESAVRLIESLHHPDVPARAKEIANVQVFAQLCELEDGGPLSKILDVEHFMPRSITITVRHTDIWSWEDDSPISMYGSQWVCNCRFPASVTNICFQLESLERKKEQVDSIMAQIREGWYFTRTDGAHLVPSVTGSSSEIWTGSSTWEHERWVRDEDDGEPGKIRYHIASLCFTPADMTDIESRTAREKRTLCDGLDVPREIADRTRAVRRLPPLNVVDMEQAGVTSDTPASEAIRMVREFHNQDPGEDEGEDEDGYVDGYVYAEQDTDEETD
;
A
#
# COMPACT_ATOMS: atom_id res chain seq x y z
N MET A 1 -26.52 -1.21 -3.83
CA MET A 1 -27.05 -2.08 -2.76
C MET A 1 -26.85 -3.50 -3.28
N ASN A 2 -25.60 -3.97 -3.22
CA ASN A 2 -25.24 -5.31 -3.65
C ASN A 2 -25.37 -6.25 -2.46
N GLU A 3 -26.29 -7.19 -2.60
CA GLU A 3 -26.40 -8.35 -1.75
C GLU A 3 -25.06 -9.11 -1.78
N TYR A 4 -24.21 -8.91 -0.78
CA TYR A 4 -23.24 -9.92 -0.40
C TYR A 4 -24.06 -11.10 0.12
N LYS A 5 -24.42 -12.00 -0.81
CA LYS A 5 -24.97 -13.30 -0.45
C LYS A 5 -24.04 -13.91 0.58
N GLU A 6 -24.63 -14.21 1.73
CA GLU A 6 -24.04 -15.00 2.80
C GLU A 6 -23.13 -16.08 2.22
N LEU A 7 -21.82 -15.96 2.50
CA LEU A 7 -20.84 -17.01 2.22
C LEU A 7 -21.17 -18.20 3.15
N HIS A 8 -22.22 -18.95 2.78
CA HIS A 8 -22.54 -20.20 3.45
C HIS A 8 -21.46 -21.22 3.12
N HIS A 9 -20.74 -21.67 4.15
CA HIS A 9 -19.73 -22.71 4.13
C HIS A 9 -18.52 -22.49 3.21
N ILE A 10 -17.58 -21.70 3.66
CA ILE A 10 -16.20 -21.79 3.19
C ILE A 10 -15.55 -22.91 4.01
N GLY A 11 -15.22 -24.02 3.37
CA GLY A 11 -14.59 -25.16 4.02
C GLY A 11 -14.71 -26.44 3.19
N PRO A 12 -13.96 -27.49 3.51
CA PRO A 12 -14.04 -28.76 2.79
C PRO A 12 -15.45 -29.37 2.94
N PHE A 13 -15.98 -29.89 1.86
CA PHE A 13 -17.20 -30.68 1.93
C PHE A 13 -16.92 -32.00 2.65
N ILE A 14 -17.61 -32.29 3.75
CA ILE A 14 -17.46 -33.50 4.57
C ILE A 14 -17.91 -34.77 3.82
N HIS A 15 -18.50 -34.64 2.63
CA HIS A 15 -19.01 -35.79 1.87
C HIS A 15 -17.90 -36.48 1.07
N THR A 16 -17.96 -37.82 1.03
CA THR A 16 -17.09 -38.66 0.20
C THR A 16 -17.18 -38.24 -1.27
N SER A 17 -16.13 -37.63 -1.79
CA SER A 17 -16.04 -37.31 -3.20
C SER A 17 -15.71 -38.56 -4.02
N HIS A 18 -16.27 -38.69 -5.21
CA HIS A 18 -15.88 -39.74 -6.13
C HIS A 18 -14.43 -39.58 -6.58
N GLU A 19 -13.66 -40.65 -6.53
CA GLU A 19 -12.32 -40.67 -7.11
C GLU A 19 -12.41 -40.36 -8.62
N GLN A 20 -11.70 -39.34 -9.07
CA GLN A 20 -11.68 -38.88 -10.46
C GLN A 20 -10.56 -39.63 -11.25
N SER A 21 -10.34 -40.94 -10.99
CA SER A 21 -9.23 -41.73 -11.55
C SER A 21 -9.22 -41.81 -13.08
N GLN A 22 -10.36 -41.61 -13.73
CA GLN A 22 -10.49 -41.55 -15.19
C GLN A 22 -10.11 -40.20 -15.79
N SER A 23 -10.02 -39.17 -14.97
CA SER A 23 -9.57 -37.85 -15.41
C SER A 23 -8.05 -37.86 -15.61
N PRO A 24 -7.51 -37.34 -16.72
CA PRO A 24 -6.06 -37.22 -16.90
C PRO A 24 -5.38 -36.42 -15.76
N LEU A 25 -6.06 -35.45 -15.18
CA LEU A 25 -5.55 -34.66 -14.06
C LEU A 25 -5.25 -35.53 -12.83
N PHE A 26 -6.10 -36.51 -12.51
CA PHE A 26 -5.97 -37.35 -11.32
C PHE A 26 -5.35 -38.71 -11.62
N GLY A 27 -5.61 -39.25 -12.80
CA GLY A 27 -5.12 -40.60 -13.18
C GLY A 27 -3.71 -40.63 -13.74
N LEU A 28 -3.24 -39.52 -14.36
CA LEU A 28 -1.94 -39.46 -15.02
C LEU A 28 -0.94 -38.52 -14.34
N LEU A 29 -1.38 -37.44 -13.76
CA LEU A 29 -0.48 -36.42 -13.18
C LEU A 29 -0.15 -36.72 -11.72
N PRO A 30 1.13 -36.71 -11.34
CA PRO A 30 1.57 -36.74 -9.94
C PRO A 30 1.00 -35.58 -9.14
N ALA A 31 0.90 -35.69 -7.81
CA ALA A 31 0.36 -34.67 -6.92
C ALA A 31 1.14 -33.37 -7.03
N GLU A 32 2.45 -33.42 -7.15
CA GLU A 32 3.35 -32.26 -7.26
C GLU A 32 3.05 -31.44 -8.51
N ILE A 33 2.77 -32.10 -9.63
CA ILE A 33 2.40 -31.40 -10.88
C ILE A 33 1.01 -30.79 -10.76
N ARG A 34 0.08 -31.46 -10.11
CA ARG A 34 -1.25 -30.88 -9.81
C ARG A 34 -1.13 -29.63 -8.92
N ASP A 35 -0.28 -29.68 -7.88
CA ASP A 35 -0.03 -28.53 -6.99
C ASP A 35 0.54 -27.34 -7.78
N ILE A 36 1.43 -27.58 -8.74
CA ILE A 36 1.95 -26.54 -9.64
C ILE A 36 0.82 -25.96 -10.51
N ILE A 37 0.00 -26.81 -11.13
CA ILE A 37 -1.15 -26.37 -11.93
C ILE A 37 -2.09 -25.52 -11.09
N TYR A 38 -2.42 -25.95 -9.87
CA TYR A 38 -3.29 -25.23 -8.97
C TYR A 38 -2.70 -23.88 -8.58
N SER A 39 -1.41 -23.81 -8.27
CA SER A 39 -0.75 -22.57 -7.90
C SER A 39 -0.81 -21.52 -9.03
N TYR A 40 -0.62 -21.93 -10.29
CA TYR A 40 -0.78 -21.01 -11.43
C TYR A 40 -2.25 -20.66 -11.72
N THR A 41 -3.16 -21.61 -11.53
CA THR A 41 -4.59 -21.41 -11.82
C THR A 41 -5.23 -20.43 -10.82
N PHE A 42 -4.80 -20.52 -9.55
CA PHE A 42 -5.36 -19.71 -8.46
C PHE A 42 -4.51 -18.49 -8.12
N ALA A 43 -3.42 -18.26 -8.84
CA ALA A 43 -2.68 -17.00 -8.72
C ALA A 43 -3.61 -15.83 -9.04
N ASP A 44 -3.48 -14.76 -8.29
CA ASP A 44 -4.20 -13.55 -8.56
C ASP A 44 -3.53 -12.72 -9.67
N TYR A 45 -4.31 -11.88 -10.32
CA TYR A 45 -3.86 -10.98 -11.37
C TYR A 45 -4.64 -9.66 -11.31
N GLU A 46 -4.09 -8.62 -11.88
CA GLU A 46 -4.79 -7.34 -12.02
C GLU A 46 -5.90 -7.43 -13.07
N ASP A 47 -7.06 -6.91 -12.74
CA ASP A 47 -8.16 -6.81 -13.68
C ASP A 47 -7.90 -5.68 -14.68
N LEU A 48 -7.42 -6.04 -15.86
CA LEU A 48 -7.13 -5.07 -16.93
C LEU A 48 -8.39 -4.50 -17.60
N GLU A 49 -9.58 -5.06 -17.31
CA GLU A 49 -10.87 -4.56 -17.81
C GLU A 49 -11.49 -3.53 -16.86
N ASP A 50 -11.02 -3.48 -15.59
CA ASP A 50 -11.51 -2.57 -14.55
C ASP A 50 -10.33 -1.79 -13.94
N LEU A 51 -9.64 -1.02 -14.76
CA LEU A 51 -8.50 -0.22 -14.31
C LEU A 51 -8.96 0.97 -13.48
N TYR A 52 -8.20 1.28 -12.44
CA TYR A 52 -8.37 2.53 -11.71
C TYR A 52 -8.15 3.73 -12.64
N ASP A 53 -8.84 4.84 -12.36
CA ASP A 53 -8.64 6.08 -13.08
C ASP A 53 -7.15 6.47 -13.07
N PHE A 54 -6.67 6.96 -14.21
CA PHE A 54 -5.28 7.39 -14.35
C PHE A 54 -4.93 8.53 -13.39
N ASN A 55 -5.89 9.41 -13.14
CA ASN A 55 -5.75 10.59 -12.29
C ASN A 55 -6.01 10.27 -10.80
N THR A 56 -5.34 9.25 -10.28
CA THR A 56 -5.41 8.86 -8.88
C THR A 56 -4.03 8.57 -8.31
N CYS A 57 -3.82 8.87 -7.03
CA CYS A 57 -2.56 8.64 -6.34
C CYS A 57 -2.31 7.15 -6.00
N TYR A 58 -3.32 6.29 -6.14
CA TYR A 58 -3.22 4.86 -5.82
C TYR A 58 -2.99 3.96 -7.04
N ARG A 59 -3.19 4.47 -8.27
CA ARG A 59 -2.88 3.74 -9.51
C ARG A 59 -1.37 3.78 -9.75
N ARG A 60 -0.73 2.61 -9.70
CA ARG A 60 0.71 2.48 -9.80
C ARG A 60 1.11 1.10 -10.33
N PRO A 61 2.40 0.86 -10.68
CA PRO A 61 2.87 -0.47 -11.10
C PRO A 61 2.50 -1.56 -10.08
N GLY A 62 1.92 -2.66 -10.58
CA GLY A 62 1.42 -3.76 -9.76
C GLY A 62 0.08 -3.49 -9.06
N HIS A 63 -0.52 -2.30 -9.27
CA HIS A 63 -1.81 -1.86 -8.70
C HIS A 63 -2.54 -0.94 -9.68
N PHE A 64 -2.68 -1.37 -10.95
CA PHE A 64 -3.42 -0.62 -11.98
C PHE A 64 -4.92 -0.81 -11.88
N GLY A 65 -5.38 -1.88 -11.25
CA GLY A 65 -6.79 -2.22 -11.06
C GLY A 65 -6.99 -3.16 -9.88
N PRO A 66 -8.24 -3.54 -9.56
CA PRO A 66 -8.53 -4.52 -8.53
C PRO A 66 -7.93 -5.87 -8.90
N ARG A 67 -7.57 -6.65 -7.88
CA ARG A 67 -7.02 -7.99 -8.12
C ARG A 67 -8.13 -9.03 -8.13
N LYS A 68 -8.02 -9.97 -9.05
CA LYS A 68 -8.95 -11.09 -9.24
C LYS A 68 -8.22 -12.43 -9.25
N SER A 69 -8.92 -13.50 -8.86
CA SER A 69 -8.43 -14.88 -9.01
C SER A 69 -9.44 -15.70 -9.80
N HIS A 70 -8.98 -16.62 -10.64
CA HIS A 70 -9.83 -17.53 -11.37
C HIS A 70 -10.30 -18.67 -10.47
N THR A 71 -11.56 -18.65 -10.05
CA THR A 71 -12.15 -19.68 -9.19
C THR A 71 -12.94 -20.76 -9.94
N ALA A 72 -13.03 -20.66 -11.28
CA ALA A 72 -13.83 -21.58 -12.09
C ALA A 72 -13.43 -23.06 -11.89
N LEU A 73 -12.14 -23.35 -11.69
CA LEU A 73 -11.66 -24.71 -11.45
C LEU A 73 -12.24 -25.31 -10.15
N LEU A 74 -12.49 -24.51 -9.11
CA LEU A 74 -13.12 -24.96 -7.86
C LEU A 74 -14.56 -25.43 -8.05
N GLN A 75 -15.21 -24.99 -9.13
CA GLN A 75 -16.59 -25.35 -9.44
C GLN A 75 -16.71 -26.61 -10.29
N THR A 76 -15.61 -27.22 -10.72
CA THR A 76 -15.62 -28.38 -11.63
C THR A 76 -15.95 -29.69 -10.92
N CYS A 77 -15.38 -29.96 -9.76
CA CYS A 77 -15.68 -31.14 -8.96
C CYS A 77 -15.28 -30.98 -7.49
N GLN A 78 -15.91 -31.77 -6.63
CA GLN A 78 -15.66 -31.74 -5.18
C GLN A 78 -14.21 -32.08 -4.80
N VAL A 79 -13.53 -32.93 -5.55
CA VAL A 79 -12.13 -33.30 -5.25
C VAL A 79 -11.24 -32.09 -5.39
N ILE A 80 -11.39 -31.32 -6.48
CA ILE A 80 -10.60 -30.09 -6.67
C ILE A 80 -10.97 -29.06 -5.59
N TYR A 81 -12.26 -28.86 -5.35
CA TYR A 81 -12.69 -27.96 -4.29
C TYR A 81 -12.06 -28.30 -2.94
N ASN A 82 -12.21 -29.54 -2.48
CA ASN A 82 -11.69 -29.99 -1.19
C ASN A 82 -10.15 -29.82 -1.07
N ASN A 83 -9.44 -30.00 -2.18
CA ASN A 83 -7.99 -29.86 -2.19
C ASN A 83 -7.49 -28.41 -2.27
N CYS A 84 -8.28 -27.49 -2.84
CA CYS A 84 -7.77 -26.19 -3.31
C CYS A 84 -8.63 -24.99 -2.91
N TRP A 85 -9.77 -25.15 -2.20
CA TRP A 85 -10.70 -24.06 -1.89
C TRP A 85 -10.04 -22.84 -1.22
N TYR A 86 -8.98 -23.08 -0.46
CA TYR A 86 -8.21 -22.05 0.27
C TYR A 86 -7.18 -21.34 -0.62
N MET A 87 -6.75 -21.93 -1.73
CA MET A 87 -5.62 -21.43 -2.53
C MET A 87 -5.85 -20.05 -3.12
N PRO A 88 -7.04 -19.70 -3.65
CA PRO A 88 -7.27 -18.34 -4.16
C PRO A 88 -7.01 -17.25 -3.13
N TRP A 89 -7.25 -17.54 -1.86
CA TRP A 89 -7.00 -16.62 -0.77
C TRP A 89 -5.54 -16.61 -0.32
N THR A 90 -4.96 -17.78 -0.08
CA THR A 90 -3.60 -17.88 0.47
C THR A 90 -2.52 -17.51 -0.54
N SER A 91 -2.80 -17.68 -1.86
CA SER A 91 -1.89 -17.32 -2.94
C SER A 91 -2.05 -15.87 -3.39
N ALA A 92 -3.23 -15.28 -3.21
CA ALA A 92 -3.48 -13.91 -3.60
C ALA A 92 -2.76 -12.92 -2.69
N GLN A 93 -2.38 -11.78 -3.27
CA GLN A 93 -1.88 -10.66 -2.51
C GLN A 93 -3.03 -10.02 -1.72
N GLN A 94 -2.90 -10.01 -0.40
CA GLN A 94 -3.85 -9.31 0.47
C GLN A 94 -3.41 -7.86 0.63
N THR A 95 -4.23 -6.91 0.18
CA THR A 95 -3.89 -5.49 0.19
C THR A 95 -4.70 -4.73 1.22
N PHE A 96 -4.01 -4.00 2.10
CA PHE A 96 -4.59 -3.12 3.12
C PHE A 96 -4.16 -1.68 2.88
N PHE A 97 -5.08 -0.76 3.15
CA PHE A 97 -4.82 0.68 3.03
C PHE A 97 -4.99 1.36 4.39
N LEU A 98 -3.88 1.77 4.98
CA LEU A 98 -3.84 2.65 6.14
C LEU A 98 -3.76 4.09 5.64
N ALA A 99 -4.83 4.56 5.02
CA ALA A 99 -4.90 5.85 4.35
C ALA A 99 -6.33 6.39 4.30
N TRP A 100 -6.46 7.69 4.20
CA TRP A 100 -7.75 8.37 4.08
C TRP A 100 -8.48 7.98 2.79
N ASN A 101 -9.80 8.17 2.78
CA ASN A 101 -10.66 7.71 1.68
C ASN A 101 -10.23 8.17 0.27
N GLY A 102 -9.78 9.41 0.12
CA GLY A 102 -9.32 9.93 -1.19
C GLY A 102 -8.02 9.30 -1.68
N ARG A 103 -7.25 8.65 -0.79
CA ARG A 103 -5.91 8.10 -1.10
C ARG A 103 -5.89 6.58 -1.25
N ARG A 104 -7.06 5.98 -1.37
CA ARG A 104 -7.22 4.54 -1.60
C ARG A 104 -8.32 4.28 -2.63
N PRO A 105 -8.32 3.12 -3.29
CA PRO A 105 -9.38 2.77 -4.22
C PRO A 105 -10.76 2.84 -3.55
N PRO A 106 -11.79 3.28 -4.27
CA PRO A 106 -13.16 3.24 -3.77
C PRO A 106 -13.53 1.79 -3.42
N MET A 107 -14.41 1.59 -2.45
CA MET A 107 -14.84 0.28 -1.95
C MET A 107 -13.83 -0.47 -1.07
N THR A 108 -12.59 -0.01 -0.94
CA THR A 108 -11.70 -0.55 0.08
C THR A 108 -12.02 0.11 1.42
N ARG A 109 -12.43 -0.69 2.39
CA ARG A 109 -12.68 -0.22 3.75
C ARG A 109 -11.84 -1.06 4.69
N THR A 110 -10.90 -0.44 5.36
CA THR A 110 -9.93 -1.13 6.22
C THR A 110 -10.58 -2.04 7.24
N THR A 111 -11.66 -1.61 7.86
CA THR A 111 -12.41 -2.40 8.84
C THR A 111 -13.17 -3.58 8.23
N GLU A 112 -13.84 -3.39 7.09
CA GLU A 112 -14.59 -4.45 6.41
C GLU A 112 -13.64 -5.48 5.78
N GLU A 113 -12.52 -5.03 5.23
CA GLU A 113 -11.47 -5.92 4.72
C GLU A 113 -10.89 -6.78 5.85
N LEU A 114 -10.60 -6.17 7.01
CA LEU A 114 -10.07 -6.89 8.16
C LEU A 114 -11.10 -7.90 8.70
N GLU A 115 -12.36 -7.53 8.86
CA GLU A 115 -13.42 -8.44 9.30
C GLU A 115 -13.65 -9.62 8.35
N SER A 116 -13.62 -9.35 7.04
CA SER A 116 -13.72 -10.41 6.04
C SER A 116 -12.51 -11.34 6.07
N ALA A 117 -11.31 -10.77 6.23
CA ALA A 117 -10.07 -11.53 6.38
C ALA A 117 -10.09 -12.40 7.64
N VAL A 118 -10.53 -11.86 8.78
CA VAL A 118 -10.63 -12.62 10.05
C VAL A 118 -11.51 -13.86 9.88
N ARG A 119 -12.72 -13.70 9.35
CA ARG A 119 -13.65 -14.84 9.13
C ARG A 119 -13.04 -15.92 8.24
N LEU A 120 -12.31 -15.53 7.22
CA LEU A 120 -11.65 -16.47 6.32
C LEU A 120 -10.45 -17.14 6.99
N ILE A 121 -9.63 -16.38 7.72
CA ILE A 121 -8.50 -16.89 8.50
C ILE A 121 -8.97 -17.94 9.52
N GLU A 122 -10.08 -17.67 10.23
CA GLU A 122 -10.70 -18.64 11.15
C GLU A 122 -11.08 -19.93 10.43
N SER A 123 -11.67 -19.84 9.22
CA SER A 123 -12.04 -21.02 8.45
C SER A 123 -10.83 -21.84 7.97
N LEU A 124 -9.68 -21.22 7.72
CA LEU A 124 -8.41 -21.89 7.39
C LEU A 124 -7.83 -22.69 8.56
N HIS A 125 -8.21 -22.39 9.79
CA HIS A 125 -7.74 -23.08 10.99
C HIS A 125 -8.54 -24.36 11.33
N HIS A 126 -9.49 -24.73 10.48
CA HIS A 126 -10.18 -26.01 10.62
C HIS A 126 -9.17 -27.19 10.59
N PRO A 127 -9.35 -28.25 11.41
CA PRO A 127 -8.43 -29.38 11.49
C PRO A 127 -8.16 -30.07 10.14
N ASP A 128 -9.11 -30.05 9.22
CA ASP A 128 -9.00 -30.67 7.90
C ASP A 128 -8.19 -29.86 6.89
N VAL A 129 -7.80 -28.64 7.24
CA VAL A 129 -6.98 -27.78 6.38
C VAL A 129 -5.51 -28.10 6.59
N PRO A 130 -4.75 -28.45 5.52
CA PRO A 130 -3.32 -28.71 5.64
C PRO A 130 -2.55 -27.53 6.26
N ALA A 131 -1.55 -27.83 7.11
CA ALA A 131 -0.77 -26.78 7.77
C ALA A 131 -0.15 -25.79 6.78
N ARG A 132 0.32 -26.27 5.61
CA ARG A 132 0.84 -25.42 4.51
C ARG A 132 -0.18 -24.45 3.92
N ALA A 133 -1.47 -24.73 4.10
CA ALA A 133 -2.56 -23.92 3.58
C ALA A 133 -2.95 -22.75 4.48
N LYS A 134 -2.33 -22.64 5.64
CA LYS A 134 -2.63 -21.60 6.64
C LYS A 134 -1.83 -20.33 6.45
N GLU A 135 -0.76 -20.41 5.65
CA GLU A 135 0.12 -19.25 5.40
C GLU A 135 -0.42 -18.43 4.21
N ILE A 136 -0.47 -17.12 4.39
CA ILE A 136 -0.77 -16.16 3.33
C ILE A 136 0.53 -15.77 2.66
N ALA A 137 0.63 -15.93 1.33
CA ALA A 137 1.88 -15.73 0.63
C ALA A 137 2.38 -14.29 0.75
N ASN A 138 1.53 -13.31 0.41
CA ASN A 138 1.92 -11.91 0.29
C ASN A 138 0.86 -10.98 0.90
N VAL A 139 1.32 -10.03 1.68
CA VAL A 139 0.52 -8.92 2.21
C VAL A 139 1.15 -7.61 1.76
N GLN A 140 0.33 -6.74 1.20
CA GLN A 140 0.69 -5.37 0.82
C GLN A 140 -0.03 -4.40 1.74
N VAL A 141 0.71 -3.47 2.33
CA VAL A 141 0.16 -2.37 3.13
C VAL A 141 0.58 -1.06 2.51
N PHE A 142 -0.37 -0.26 2.05
CA PHE A 142 -0.16 1.14 1.71
C PHE A 142 -0.49 1.99 2.92
N ALA A 143 0.43 2.84 3.34
CA ALA A 143 0.25 3.58 4.57
C ALA A 143 0.69 5.03 4.44
N GLN A 144 -0.16 5.94 4.91
CA GLN A 144 0.24 7.31 5.20
C GLN A 144 1.14 7.33 6.45
N LEU A 145 2.12 8.21 6.49
CA LEU A 145 3.06 8.26 7.62
C LEU A 145 2.35 8.50 8.96
N CYS A 146 1.30 9.33 8.97
CA CYS A 146 0.49 9.57 10.18
C CYS A 146 -0.17 8.29 10.74
N GLU A 147 -0.58 7.37 9.87
CA GLU A 147 -1.19 6.11 10.27
C GLU A 147 -0.16 5.07 10.75
N LEU A 148 1.12 5.31 10.45
CA LEU A 148 2.21 4.44 10.91
C LEU A 148 2.83 4.90 12.23
N GLU A 149 2.78 6.18 12.58
CA GLU A 149 3.59 6.80 13.65
C GLU A 149 3.78 5.95 14.91
N ASP A 150 2.69 5.57 15.54
CA ASP A 150 2.70 4.75 16.77
C ASP A 150 2.58 3.24 16.49
N GLY A 151 2.17 2.87 15.26
CA GLY A 151 1.95 1.49 14.82
C GLY A 151 0.58 0.91 15.18
N GLY A 152 -0.32 1.69 15.77
CA GLY A 152 -1.63 1.20 16.20
C GLY A 152 -2.46 0.59 15.05
N PRO A 153 -2.69 1.29 13.93
CA PRO A 153 -3.42 0.75 12.79
C PRO A 153 -2.74 -0.49 12.19
N LEU A 154 -1.41 -0.50 12.07
CA LEU A 154 -0.68 -1.66 11.56
C LEU A 154 -0.79 -2.85 12.53
N SER A 155 -0.66 -2.63 13.84
CA SER A 155 -0.81 -3.69 14.85
C SER A 155 -2.20 -4.33 14.79
N LYS A 156 -3.27 -3.58 14.53
CA LYS A 156 -4.62 -4.17 14.36
C LYS A 156 -4.67 -5.24 13.26
N ILE A 157 -3.87 -5.09 12.20
CA ILE A 157 -3.75 -6.10 11.14
C ILE A 157 -2.86 -7.25 11.61
N LEU A 158 -1.71 -6.95 12.21
CA LEU A 158 -0.71 -7.96 12.60
C LEU A 158 -1.16 -8.84 13.76
N ASP A 159 -1.98 -8.30 14.67
CA ASP A 159 -2.45 -8.98 15.88
C ASP A 159 -3.72 -9.82 15.66
N VAL A 160 -4.22 -9.89 14.42
CA VAL A 160 -5.35 -10.79 14.09
C VAL A 160 -4.97 -12.22 14.41
N GLU A 161 -5.78 -12.87 15.23
CA GLU A 161 -5.54 -14.25 15.63
C GLU A 161 -5.42 -15.16 14.40
N HIS A 162 -4.41 -16.00 14.37
CA HIS A 162 -4.13 -16.90 13.26
C HIS A 162 -3.72 -16.23 11.93
N PHE A 163 -3.48 -14.94 11.91
CA PHE A 163 -2.94 -14.27 10.72
C PHE A 163 -1.47 -14.68 10.51
N MET A 164 -1.20 -15.42 9.45
CA MET A 164 0.11 -16.04 9.18
C MET A 164 0.68 -15.58 7.83
N PRO A 165 1.00 -14.30 7.65
CA PRO A 165 1.64 -13.81 6.43
C PRO A 165 3.08 -14.31 6.34
N ARG A 166 3.53 -14.64 5.12
CA ARG A 166 4.91 -15.04 4.87
C ARG A 166 5.78 -13.85 4.47
N SER A 167 5.23 -12.97 3.64
CA SER A 167 5.89 -11.76 3.18
C SER A 167 4.96 -10.56 3.36
N ILE A 168 5.48 -9.46 3.90
CA ILE A 168 4.74 -8.20 4.08
C ILE A 168 5.51 -7.10 3.38
N THR A 169 4.85 -6.38 2.47
CA THR A 169 5.38 -5.16 1.85
C THR A 169 4.64 -3.96 2.43
N ILE A 170 5.38 -3.00 2.97
CA ILE A 170 4.84 -1.74 3.49
C ILE A 170 5.33 -0.63 2.57
N THR A 171 4.41 0.07 1.93
CA THR A 171 4.71 1.13 0.96
C THR A 171 4.19 2.47 1.45
N VAL A 172 5.09 3.43 1.55
CA VAL A 172 4.78 4.86 1.74
C VAL A 172 4.97 5.54 0.40
N ARG A 173 3.87 6.05 -0.17
CA ARG A 173 3.87 6.71 -1.48
C ARG A 173 4.23 8.19 -1.32
N HIS A 174 4.54 8.86 -2.41
CA HIS A 174 4.84 10.29 -2.42
C HIS A 174 3.78 11.12 -1.68
N THR A 175 2.51 10.88 -1.96
CA THR A 175 1.38 11.58 -1.35
C THR A 175 1.09 11.16 0.09
N ASP A 176 1.73 10.12 0.60
CA ASP A 176 1.58 9.64 1.98
C ASP A 176 2.63 10.24 2.93
N ILE A 177 3.54 11.09 2.41
CA ILE A 177 4.59 11.77 3.16
C ILE A 177 4.05 13.13 3.63
N TRP A 178 4.40 13.55 4.85
CA TRP A 178 4.02 14.85 5.37
C TRP A 178 4.48 16.02 4.50
N SER A 179 3.63 17.03 4.34
CA SER A 179 3.93 18.29 3.66
C SER A 179 4.55 18.12 2.26
N TRP A 180 4.13 17.07 1.55
CA TRP A 180 4.55 16.84 0.17
C TRP A 180 4.03 17.94 -0.76
N GLU A 181 2.88 18.55 -0.43
CA GLU A 181 2.24 19.65 -1.14
C GLU A 181 3.17 20.88 -1.18
N ASP A 182 3.86 21.16 -0.10
CA ASP A 182 4.78 22.30 0.05
C ASP A 182 6.19 22.04 -0.51
N ASP A 183 6.40 20.89 -1.14
CA ASP A 183 7.73 20.44 -1.55
C ASP A 183 8.73 20.34 -0.41
N SER A 184 8.26 20.11 0.80
CA SER A 184 9.11 19.93 1.98
C SER A 184 10.07 18.76 1.81
N PRO A 185 11.24 18.79 2.46
CA PRO A 185 12.13 17.63 2.51
C PRO A 185 11.42 16.41 3.08
N ILE A 186 11.79 15.22 2.60
CA ILE A 186 11.27 13.98 3.14
C ILE A 186 11.73 13.86 4.60
N SER A 187 10.76 13.69 5.50
CA SER A 187 11.01 13.40 6.90
C SER A 187 10.13 12.24 7.35
N MET A 188 10.67 11.37 8.16
CA MET A 188 9.95 10.24 8.74
C MET A 188 9.91 10.41 10.26
N TYR A 189 9.23 11.48 10.70
CA TYR A 189 8.90 11.63 12.12
C TYR A 189 8.01 10.47 12.56
N GLY A 190 8.14 10.04 13.83
CA GLY A 190 7.28 9.01 14.36
C GLY A 190 7.56 7.62 13.81
N SER A 191 8.82 7.20 13.71
CA SER A 191 9.18 5.81 13.35
C SER A 191 8.97 4.81 14.51
N GLN A 192 8.15 5.16 15.50
CA GLN A 192 7.89 4.34 16.70
C GLN A 192 7.26 2.99 16.35
N TRP A 193 6.49 2.92 15.27
CA TRP A 193 5.89 1.67 14.79
C TRP A 193 6.92 0.55 14.56
N VAL A 194 8.15 0.89 14.16
CA VAL A 194 9.25 -0.07 13.98
C VAL A 194 9.58 -0.78 15.29
N CYS A 195 9.48 -0.08 16.41
CA CYS A 195 9.73 -0.61 17.74
C CYS A 195 8.48 -1.23 18.38
N ASN A 196 7.30 -0.67 18.11
CA ASN A 196 6.05 -1.05 18.76
C ASN A 196 5.40 -2.28 18.10
N CYS A 197 5.42 -2.37 16.77
CA CYS A 197 4.81 -3.50 16.07
C CYS A 197 5.57 -4.80 16.31
N ARG A 198 4.81 -5.88 16.46
CA ARG A 198 5.32 -7.25 16.49
C ARG A 198 4.76 -8.02 15.31
N PHE A 199 5.64 -8.55 14.48
CA PHE A 199 5.24 -9.27 13.29
C PHE A 199 4.97 -10.74 13.61
N PRO A 200 3.98 -11.38 12.98
CA PRO A 200 3.72 -12.81 13.18
C PRO A 200 4.97 -13.67 12.99
N ALA A 201 5.08 -14.77 13.73
CA ALA A 201 6.22 -15.68 13.65
C ALA A 201 6.41 -16.32 12.26
N SER A 202 5.36 -16.38 11.43
CA SER A 202 5.39 -16.86 10.06
C SER A 202 6.13 -15.94 9.09
N VAL A 203 6.31 -14.65 9.44
CA VAL A 203 6.94 -13.67 8.55
C VAL A 203 8.41 -13.97 8.37
N THR A 204 8.81 -14.20 7.12
CA THR A 204 10.19 -14.45 6.70
C THR A 204 10.77 -13.30 5.88
N ASN A 205 9.92 -12.39 5.42
CA ASN A 205 10.35 -11.23 4.63
C ASN A 205 9.46 -10.03 4.92
N ILE A 206 10.07 -8.90 5.22
CA ILE A 206 9.41 -7.59 5.25
C ILE A 206 10.11 -6.72 4.23
N CYS A 207 9.37 -6.13 3.30
CA CYS A 207 9.89 -5.18 2.33
C CYS A 207 9.31 -3.79 2.63
N PHE A 208 10.15 -2.83 2.97
CA PHE A 208 9.76 -1.43 3.10
C PHE A 208 10.06 -0.71 1.80
N GLN A 209 9.06 0.02 1.29
CA GLN A 209 9.15 0.79 0.06
C GLN A 209 8.86 2.27 0.36
N LEU A 210 9.77 3.12 -0.06
CA LEU A 210 9.59 4.57 -0.01
C LEU A 210 9.59 5.12 -1.43
N GLU A 211 8.51 5.80 -1.78
CA GLU A 211 8.34 6.44 -3.08
C GLU A 211 8.31 7.95 -2.94
N SER A 212 8.96 8.64 -3.85
CA SER A 212 8.81 10.07 -4.03
C SER A 212 9.07 10.46 -5.49
N LEU A 213 9.06 11.75 -5.78
CA LEU A 213 9.39 12.27 -7.10
C LEU A 213 10.82 11.89 -7.51
N GLU A 214 11.05 11.60 -8.81
CA GLU A 214 12.40 11.25 -9.28
C GLU A 214 13.44 12.33 -8.94
N ARG A 215 13.08 13.63 -9.01
CA ARG A 215 13.98 14.71 -8.62
C ARG A 215 14.40 14.66 -7.13
N LYS A 216 13.58 14.01 -6.26
CA LYS A 216 13.89 13.77 -4.85
C LYS A 216 14.58 12.43 -4.59
N LYS A 217 15.06 11.75 -5.64
CA LYS A 217 15.74 10.44 -5.52
C LYS A 217 16.84 10.44 -4.45
N GLU A 218 17.67 11.46 -4.40
CA GLU A 218 18.75 11.54 -3.40
C GLU A 218 18.23 11.65 -1.96
N GLN A 219 17.06 12.27 -1.76
CA GLN A 219 16.40 12.30 -0.45
C GLN A 219 15.94 10.90 -0.06
N VAL A 220 15.26 10.19 -0.99
CA VAL A 220 14.82 8.81 -0.79
C VAL A 220 16.01 7.91 -0.46
N ASP A 221 17.08 7.99 -1.26
CA ASP A 221 18.29 7.18 -1.06
C ASP A 221 18.95 7.47 0.31
N SER A 222 18.94 8.73 0.76
CA SER A 222 19.47 9.13 2.08
C SER A 222 18.65 8.54 3.23
N ILE A 223 17.32 8.61 3.16
CA ILE A 223 16.43 8.01 4.16
C ILE A 223 16.59 6.49 4.16
N MET A 224 16.61 5.84 2.99
CA MET A 224 16.79 4.39 2.88
C MET A 224 18.15 3.91 3.41
N ALA A 225 19.19 4.72 3.29
CA ALA A 225 20.50 4.44 3.91
C ALA A 225 20.40 4.46 5.44
N GLN A 226 19.74 5.45 6.03
CA GLN A 226 19.51 5.54 7.47
C GLN A 226 18.64 4.36 7.98
N ILE A 227 17.58 4.00 7.23
CA ILE A 227 16.76 2.82 7.52
C ILE A 227 17.60 1.54 7.53
N ARG A 228 18.48 1.37 6.54
CA ARG A 228 19.36 0.20 6.44
C ARG A 228 20.29 0.08 7.65
N GLU A 229 20.78 1.21 8.14
CA GLU A 229 21.69 1.24 9.29
C GLU A 229 20.99 1.03 10.61
N GLY A 230 19.76 1.59 10.76
CA GLY A 230 19.08 1.70 12.05
C GLY A 230 17.93 0.71 12.26
N TRP A 231 17.18 0.34 11.24
CA TRP A 231 15.94 -0.42 11.45
C TRP A 231 16.17 -1.94 11.51
N TYR A 232 15.39 -2.56 12.39
CA TYR A 232 15.13 -4.01 12.40
C TYR A 232 13.71 -4.24 12.91
N PHE A 233 13.09 -5.33 12.51
CA PHE A 233 11.75 -5.68 12.94
C PHE A 233 11.78 -6.88 13.88
N THR A 234 10.88 -6.91 14.85
CA THR A 234 10.80 -8.00 15.81
C THR A 234 9.53 -8.82 15.60
N ARG A 235 9.68 -10.13 15.56
CA ARG A 235 8.56 -11.07 15.47
C ARG A 235 8.03 -11.43 16.86
N THR A 236 6.81 -11.98 16.88
CA THR A 236 6.16 -12.44 18.13
C THR A 236 6.92 -13.57 18.83
N ASP A 237 7.74 -14.34 18.11
CA ASP A 237 8.62 -15.38 18.68
C ASP A 237 9.97 -14.83 19.19
N GLY A 238 10.18 -13.53 19.11
CA GLY A 238 11.41 -12.86 19.56
C GLY A 238 12.52 -12.83 18.50
N ALA A 239 12.35 -13.46 17.34
CA ALA A 239 13.32 -13.36 16.24
C ALA A 239 13.32 -11.97 15.63
N HIS A 240 14.47 -11.55 15.11
CA HIS A 240 14.63 -10.27 14.44
C HIS A 240 14.80 -10.45 12.93
N LEU A 241 14.25 -9.49 12.19
CA LEU A 241 14.43 -9.36 10.75
C LEU A 241 15.32 -8.13 10.53
N VAL A 242 16.41 -8.30 9.80
CA VAL A 242 17.40 -7.26 9.52
C VAL A 242 17.51 -7.00 8.02
N PRO A 243 18.01 -5.82 7.60
CA PRO A 243 18.18 -5.51 6.18
C PRO A 243 19.01 -6.56 5.44
N SER A 244 18.46 -7.12 4.39
CA SER A 244 19.13 -8.07 3.51
C SER A 244 20.11 -7.36 2.57
N VAL A 245 21.28 -7.96 2.35
CA VAL A 245 22.30 -7.43 1.43
C VAL A 245 21.80 -7.47 -0.04
N THR A 246 21.00 -8.48 -0.38
CA THR A 246 20.53 -8.72 -1.75
C THR A 246 19.12 -8.18 -2.00
N GLY A 247 18.43 -7.69 -0.98
CA GLY A 247 17.01 -7.33 -1.01
C GLY A 247 16.72 -5.87 -1.25
N SER A 248 17.62 -5.08 -1.84
CA SER A 248 17.32 -3.69 -2.20
C SER A 248 17.18 -3.53 -3.70
N SER A 249 16.15 -2.81 -4.10
CA SER A 249 15.91 -2.42 -5.49
C SER A 249 15.51 -0.96 -5.58
N SER A 250 15.61 -0.42 -6.78
CA SER A 250 15.23 0.96 -7.08
C SER A 250 14.65 0.96 -8.48
N GLU A 251 13.48 1.57 -8.62
CA GLU A 251 12.71 1.61 -9.86
C GLU A 251 12.21 3.03 -10.13
N ILE A 252 12.02 3.37 -11.40
CA ILE A 252 11.40 4.62 -11.84
C ILE A 252 10.17 4.26 -12.64
N TRP A 253 9.08 4.97 -12.39
CA TRP A 253 7.85 4.82 -13.16
C TRP A 253 7.21 6.18 -13.41
N THR A 254 6.28 6.24 -14.37
CA THR A 254 5.58 7.48 -14.74
C THR A 254 4.10 7.34 -14.40
N GLY A 255 3.60 8.27 -13.59
CA GLY A 255 2.20 8.37 -13.20
C GLY A 255 1.57 9.69 -13.64
N SER A 256 0.31 9.91 -13.24
CA SER A 256 -0.38 11.17 -13.45
C SER A 256 0.21 12.27 -12.59
N SER A 257 0.14 13.51 -13.08
CA SER A 257 0.34 14.71 -12.28
C SER A 257 -0.97 15.27 -11.70
N THR A 258 -2.09 14.63 -11.98
CA THR A 258 -3.42 15.10 -11.59
C THR A 258 -4.06 14.10 -10.63
N TRP A 259 -4.40 14.55 -9.43
CA TRP A 259 -5.18 13.81 -8.43
C TRP A 259 -5.81 14.78 -7.42
N GLU A 260 -6.84 14.36 -6.72
CA GLU A 260 -7.56 15.19 -5.74
C GLU A 260 -8.06 16.51 -6.33
N HIS A 261 -8.51 16.52 -7.59
CA HIS A 261 -8.98 17.69 -8.34
C HIS A 261 -7.92 18.76 -8.61
N GLU A 262 -6.64 18.45 -8.46
CA GLU A 262 -5.54 19.35 -8.72
C GLU A 262 -4.51 18.74 -9.65
N ARG A 263 -3.95 19.57 -10.56
CA ARG A 263 -2.81 19.21 -11.41
C ARG A 263 -1.53 19.86 -10.87
N TRP A 264 -0.58 19.03 -10.49
CA TRP A 264 0.68 19.41 -9.85
C TRP A 264 1.75 19.76 -10.90
N VAL A 265 1.49 20.83 -11.64
CA VAL A 265 2.33 21.34 -12.75
C VAL A 265 3.77 21.65 -12.35
N ARG A 266 4.02 21.90 -11.07
CA ARG A 266 5.37 22.12 -10.51
C ARG A 266 6.31 20.95 -10.76
N ASP A 267 5.78 19.76 -10.74
CA ASP A 267 6.52 18.49 -10.71
C ASP A 267 6.53 17.78 -12.07
N GLU A 268 5.89 18.37 -13.09
CA GLU A 268 5.89 17.87 -14.46
C GLU A 268 7.18 18.19 -15.19
N ASP A 269 7.58 17.28 -16.09
CA ASP A 269 8.58 17.56 -17.10
C ASP A 269 7.92 18.29 -18.30
N ASP A 270 8.55 19.35 -18.81
CA ASP A 270 8.03 20.12 -19.95
C ASP A 270 7.81 19.26 -21.21
N GLY A 271 8.44 18.10 -21.33
CA GLY A 271 8.31 17.17 -22.45
C GLY A 271 7.18 16.15 -22.30
N GLU A 272 6.61 15.97 -21.12
CA GLU A 272 5.57 14.98 -20.84
C GLU A 272 4.42 15.59 -20.02
N PRO A 273 3.54 16.40 -20.65
CA PRO A 273 2.44 17.06 -19.95
C PRO A 273 1.53 16.05 -19.24
N GLY A 274 0.99 16.44 -18.11
CA GLY A 274 0.08 15.60 -17.32
C GLY A 274 0.72 14.40 -16.65
N LYS A 275 2.05 14.31 -16.65
CA LYS A 275 2.79 13.16 -16.09
C LYS A 275 3.90 13.59 -15.16
N ILE A 276 4.13 12.75 -14.14
CA ILE A 276 5.22 12.89 -13.17
C ILE A 276 6.02 11.59 -13.13
N ARG A 277 7.33 11.72 -13.01
CA ARG A 277 8.24 10.59 -12.79
C ARG A 277 8.47 10.37 -11.30
N TYR A 278 8.20 9.15 -10.86
CA TYR A 278 8.37 8.70 -9.50
C TYR A 278 9.58 7.79 -9.40
N HIS A 279 10.29 7.91 -8.29
CA HIS A 279 11.35 7.00 -7.87
C HIS A 279 10.88 6.23 -6.64
N ILE A 280 10.99 4.89 -6.70
CA ILE A 280 10.69 4.00 -5.59
C ILE A 280 11.96 3.27 -5.19
N ALA A 281 12.30 3.29 -3.92
CA ALA A 281 13.36 2.48 -3.35
C ALA A 281 12.77 1.44 -2.40
N SER A 282 13.25 0.21 -2.50
CA SER A 282 12.81 -0.93 -1.69
C SER A 282 13.96 -1.48 -0.88
N LEU A 283 13.69 -1.84 0.38
CA LEU A 283 14.62 -2.51 1.27
C LEU A 283 13.92 -3.68 1.95
N CYS A 284 14.42 -4.89 1.73
CA CYS A 284 13.86 -6.07 2.35
C CYS A 284 14.64 -6.48 3.60
N PHE A 285 13.91 -7.01 4.57
CA PHE A 285 14.41 -7.49 5.86
C PHE A 285 14.12 -8.98 5.97
N THR A 286 15.12 -9.75 6.34
CA THR A 286 15.05 -11.20 6.47
C THR A 286 15.54 -11.65 7.84
N PRO A 287 15.22 -12.87 8.30
CA PRO A 287 15.69 -13.36 9.58
C PRO A 287 17.21 -13.29 9.70
N ALA A 288 17.69 -12.75 10.80
CA ALA A 288 19.11 -12.58 11.09
C ALA A 288 19.69 -13.77 11.84
N ASP A 289 20.99 -14.02 11.64
CA ASP A 289 21.77 -14.86 12.53
C ASP A 289 22.10 -14.09 13.83
N MET A 290 22.27 -14.82 14.94
CA MET A 290 22.48 -14.24 16.28
C MET A 290 23.65 -13.26 16.34
N THR A 291 24.70 -13.45 15.55
CA THR A 291 25.90 -12.60 15.49
C THR A 291 25.63 -11.21 14.90
N ASP A 292 24.67 -11.09 13.97
CA ASP A 292 24.28 -9.80 13.38
C ASP A 292 23.47 -8.95 14.35
N ILE A 293 22.74 -9.59 15.25
CA ILE A 293 21.89 -8.92 16.23
C ILE A 293 22.70 -8.24 17.34
N GLU A 294 23.72 -8.93 17.89
CA GLU A 294 24.55 -8.39 18.98
C GLU A 294 25.30 -7.13 18.57
N SER A 295 25.76 -7.07 17.32
CA SER A 295 26.46 -5.88 16.80
C SER A 295 25.52 -4.68 16.61
N ARG A 296 24.24 -4.91 16.32
CA ARG A 296 23.22 -3.88 16.10
C ARG A 296 22.60 -3.40 17.41
N THR A 297 22.16 -4.31 18.28
CA THR A 297 21.47 -3.97 19.55
C THR A 297 22.33 -3.16 20.51
N ALA A 298 23.67 -3.31 20.49
CA ALA A 298 24.58 -2.51 21.30
C ALA A 298 24.66 -1.03 20.83
N ARG A 299 24.39 -0.75 19.55
CA ARG A 299 24.47 0.58 18.94
C ARG A 299 23.15 1.37 19.01
N GLU A 300 22.01 0.73 19.22
CA GLU A 300 20.76 1.13 18.61
C GLU A 300 19.60 1.54 19.52
N LYS A 301 19.68 1.42 20.82
CA LYS A 301 18.55 1.81 21.68
C LYS A 301 18.14 3.30 21.59
N ARG A 302 18.94 4.14 20.97
CA ARG A 302 18.68 5.58 20.87
C ARG A 302 18.13 6.06 19.53
N THR A 303 18.40 5.38 18.42
CA THR A 303 18.22 5.95 17.07
C THR A 303 16.95 5.50 16.35
N LEU A 304 16.32 4.41 16.77
CA LEU A 304 15.18 3.82 16.06
C LEU A 304 13.88 4.63 16.15
N CYS A 305 13.72 5.41 17.19
CA CYS A 305 12.48 6.16 17.46
C CYS A 305 12.61 7.68 17.22
N ASP A 306 13.82 8.16 16.92
CA ASP A 306 14.14 9.60 16.75
C ASP A 306 13.95 9.97 15.30
N GLY A 307 12.96 9.80 14.59
CA GLY A 307 12.69 10.25 13.21
C GLY A 307 13.90 10.23 12.26
N LEU A 308 13.67 10.09 10.99
CA LEU A 308 14.70 10.12 9.95
C LEU A 308 14.54 11.38 9.11
N ASP A 309 15.63 12.12 8.94
CA ASP A 309 15.63 13.38 8.22
C ASP A 309 16.65 13.40 7.08
N VAL A 310 16.31 14.12 6.04
CA VAL A 310 17.19 14.40 4.92
C VAL A 310 18.20 15.48 5.31
N PRO A 311 19.53 15.29 5.06
CA PRO A 311 20.51 16.35 5.21
C PRO A 311 20.14 17.59 4.41
N ARG A 312 20.31 18.78 5.02
CA ARG A 312 19.92 20.07 4.43
C ARG A 312 20.50 20.28 3.02
N GLU A 313 21.74 19.88 2.81
CA GLU A 313 22.41 20.03 1.51
C GLU A 313 21.71 19.22 0.39
N ILE A 314 21.19 18.03 0.71
CA ILE A 314 20.42 17.20 -0.22
C ILE A 314 19.05 17.83 -0.43
N ALA A 315 18.42 18.29 0.65
CA ALA A 315 17.10 18.93 0.57
C ALA A 315 17.14 20.17 -0.32
N ASP A 316 18.13 21.04 -0.16
CA ASP A 316 18.25 22.30 -0.92
C ASP A 316 18.47 22.04 -2.42
N ARG A 317 19.32 21.08 -2.81
CA ARG A 317 19.59 20.82 -4.24
C ARG A 317 18.50 20.03 -4.96
N THR A 318 17.66 19.32 -4.22
CA THR A 318 16.55 18.51 -4.78
C THR A 318 15.21 19.22 -4.74
N ARG A 319 15.19 20.48 -4.29
CA ARG A 319 14.00 21.33 -4.24
C ARG A 319 13.53 21.68 -5.64
N ALA A 320 12.21 21.85 -5.82
CA ALA A 320 11.64 22.31 -7.08
C ALA A 320 12.22 23.69 -7.49
N VAL A 321 12.61 23.79 -8.74
CA VAL A 321 13.13 25.03 -9.32
C VAL A 321 12.03 26.09 -9.39
N ARG A 322 10.78 25.66 -9.68
CA ARG A 322 9.62 26.50 -9.79
C ARG A 322 8.71 26.30 -8.58
N ARG A 323 8.39 27.36 -7.85
CA ARG A 323 7.35 27.33 -6.82
C ARG A 323 6.02 27.71 -7.48
N LEU A 324 5.36 26.72 -8.03
CA LEU A 324 4.07 26.89 -8.69
C LEU A 324 3.00 26.20 -7.85
N PRO A 325 1.87 26.86 -7.57
CA PRO A 325 0.73 26.20 -6.96
C PRO A 325 0.16 25.16 -7.96
N PRO A 326 -0.55 24.17 -7.47
CA PRO A 326 -1.30 23.27 -8.34
C PRO A 326 -2.40 24.07 -9.09
N LEU A 327 -2.86 23.50 -10.19
CA LEU A 327 -3.99 24.06 -10.95
C LEU A 327 -5.25 23.26 -10.62
N ASN A 328 -6.32 23.96 -10.27
CA ASN A 328 -7.61 23.32 -10.05
C ASN A 328 -8.16 22.76 -11.37
N VAL A 329 -8.66 21.52 -11.36
CA VAL A 329 -9.17 20.86 -12.57
C VAL A 329 -10.38 21.56 -13.15
N VAL A 330 -11.27 22.14 -12.33
CA VAL A 330 -12.44 22.90 -12.80
C VAL A 330 -12.02 24.15 -13.55
N ASP A 331 -11.05 24.90 -13.00
CA ASP A 331 -10.52 26.11 -13.64
C ASP A 331 -9.82 25.76 -14.97
N MET A 332 -9.10 24.64 -14.99
CA MET A 332 -8.47 24.12 -16.21
C MET A 332 -9.51 23.81 -17.30
N GLU A 333 -10.59 23.12 -16.96
CA GLU A 333 -11.68 22.79 -17.88
C GLU A 333 -12.32 24.05 -18.44
N GLN A 334 -12.61 25.04 -17.60
CA GLN A 334 -13.18 26.32 -18.00
C GLN A 334 -12.24 27.15 -18.86
N ALA A 335 -10.93 27.09 -18.59
CA ALA A 335 -9.90 27.72 -19.41
C ALA A 335 -9.57 26.96 -20.70
N GLY A 336 -10.19 25.78 -20.95
CA GLY A 336 -9.92 24.96 -22.12
C GLY A 336 -8.58 24.24 -22.09
N VAL A 337 -8.01 24.01 -20.90
CA VAL A 337 -6.77 23.26 -20.69
C VAL A 337 -7.07 21.76 -20.71
N THR A 338 -6.27 21.01 -21.44
CA THR A 338 -6.36 19.55 -21.55
C THR A 338 -5.17 18.87 -20.84
N SER A 339 -5.24 17.55 -20.65
CA SER A 339 -4.12 16.76 -20.10
C SER A 339 -2.83 16.91 -20.90
N ASP A 340 -2.93 17.13 -22.21
CA ASP A 340 -1.79 17.24 -23.12
C ASP A 340 -1.24 18.68 -23.23
N THR A 341 -1.85 19.64 -22.53
CA THR A 341 -1.39 21.01 -22.51
C THR A 341 -0.13 21.12 -21.65
N PRO A 342 1.00 21.63 -22.19
CA PRO A 342 2.24 21.80 -21.39
C PRO A 342 2.00 22.68 -20.17
N ALA A 343 2.71 22.37 -19.06
CA ALA A 343 2.54 23.02 -17.77
C ALA A 343 2.60 24.56 -17.84
N SER A 344 3.59 25.10 -18.60
CA SER A 344 3.74 26.55 -18.80
C SER A 344 2.57 27.20 -19.51
N GLU A 345 1.99 26.52 -20.48
CA GLU A 345 0.82 26.97 -21.23
C GLU A 345 -0.46 26.85 -20.39
N ALA A 346 -0.64 25.74 -19.68
CA ALA A 346 -1.75 25.54 -18.77
C ALA A 346 -1.85 26.66 -17.71
N ILE A 347 -0.72 27.01 -17.10
CA ILE A 347 -0.64 28.12 -16.14
C ILE A 347 -1.05 29.44 -16.79
N ARG A 348 -0.59 29.71 -18.00
CA ARG A 348 -0.93 30.93 -18.73
C ARG A 348 -2.42 30.99 -19.01
N MET A 349 -3.02 29.92 -19.53
CA MET A 349 -4.44 29.83 -19.87
C MET A 349 -5.34 30.03 -18.66
N VAL A 350 -5.06 29.36 -17.53
CA VAL A 350 -5.82 29.52 -16.29
C VAL A 350 -5.71 30.95 -15.74
N ARG A 351 -4.53 31.56 -15.77
CA ARG A 351 -4.35 32.96 -15.35
C ARG A 351 -5.10 33.93 -16.26
N GLU A 352 -5.11 33.73 -17.57
CA GLU A 352 -5.86 34.53 -18.52
C GLU A 352 -7.37 34.41 -18.28
N PHE A 353 -7.85 33.20 -17.95
CA PHE A 353 -9.25 32.97 -17.59
C PHE A 353 -9.64 33.74 -16.35
N HIS A 354 -8.91 33.67 -15.27
CA HIS A 354 -9.19 34.42 -14.03
C HIS A 354 -9.10 35.94 -14.23
N ASN A 355 -8.23 36.42 -15.12
CA ASN A 355 -8.14 37.85 -15.41
C ASN A 355 -9.28 38.37 -16.32
N GLN A 356 -9.96 37.47 -17.06
CA GLN A 356 -11.09 37.85 -17.94
C GLN A 356 -12.43 37.82 -17.20
N ASP A 357 -12.54 37.06 -16.12
CA ASP A 357 -13.68 37.06 -15.23
C ASP A 357 -13.27 37.66 -13.86
N PRO A 358 -13.21 39.00 -13.74
CA PRO A 358 -13.03 39.63 -12.46
C PRO A 358 -14.38 39.56 -11.73
N GLY A 359 -14.80 38.32 -11.38
CA GLY A 359 -15.93 38.10 -10.49
C GLY A 359 -15.72 38.90 -9.21
N GLU A 360 -16.71 39.63 -8.86
CA GLU A 360 -16.91 40.51 -7.72
C GLU A 360 -16.01 40.15 -6.53
N ASP A 361 -14.91 40.89 -6.42
CA ASP A 361 -14.04 40.88 -5.25
C ASP A 361 -14.81 41.64 -4.14
N GLU A 362 -15.76 40.94 -3.51
CA GLU A 362 -16.39 41.40 -2.30
C GLU A 362 -15.54 40.99 -1.10
N GLY A 363 -14.75 41.96 -0.63
CA GLY A 363 -14.39 42.05 0.78
C GLY A 363 -12.99 41.53 1.13
N GLU A 364 -12.10 42.52 1.20
CA GLU A 364 -11.01 42.51 2.15
C GLU A 364 -11.52 42.12 3.54
N ASP A 365 -11.25 40.90 3.99
CA ASP A 365 -11.15 40.58 5.41
C ASP A 365 -9.73 40.12 5.69
N GLU A 366 -8.90 41.08 6.06
CA GLU A 366 -7.72 40.87 6.88
C GLU A 366 -8.16 40.14 8.16
N ASP A 367 -7.36 39.22 8.57
CA ASP A 367 -7.29 38.52 9.84
C ASP A 367 -7.82 37.07 9.87
N GLY A 368 -6.87 36.19 10.10
CA GLY A 368 -7.16 34.93 10.75
C GLY A 368 -6.59 33.66 10.13
N TYR A 369 -5.32 33.53 10.23
CA TYR A 369 -4.72 32.16 10.27
C TYR A 369 -5.35 31.45 11.46
N VAL A 370 -6.31 30.59 11.19
CA VAL A 370 -6.85 29.67 12.19
C VAL A 370 -6.39 28.25 11.82
N ASP A 371 -5.32 27.84 12.48
CA ASP A 371 -5.01 26.43 12.69
C ASP A 371 -6.24 25.77 13.31
N GLY A 372 -6.94 24.96 12.54
CA GLY A 372 -8.17 24.34 13.00
C GLY A 372 -8.45 22.99 12.38
N TYR A 373 -7.58 22.01 12.61
CA TYR A 373 -8.00 20.61 12.48
C TYR A 373 -8.92 20.26 13.66
N VAL A 374 -10.22 20.38 13.41
CA VAL A 374 -11.25 19.92 14.36
C VAL A 374 -11.33 18.40 14.27
N TYR A 375 -10.82 17.72 15.27
CA TYR A 375 -11.17 16.34 15.55
C TYR A 375 -12.66 16.31 15.90
N ALA A 376 -13.46 15.68 15.07
CA ALA A 376 -14.84 15.32 15.43
C ALA A 376 -14.78 14.19 16.45
N GLU A 377 -14.85 14.53 17.73
CA GLU A 377 -15.18 13.58 18.79
C GLU A 377 -16.61 13.10 18.55
N GLN A 378 -16.77 11.81 18.28
CA GLN A 378 -18.07 11.16 18.32
C GLN A 378 -18.41 10.91 19.79
N ASP A 379 -19.32 11.73 20.31
CA ASP A 379 -19.99 11.47 21.57
C ASP A 379 -20.76 10.15 21.47
N THR A 380 -20.30 9.16 22.22
CA THR A 380 -21.09 7.98 22.53
C THR A 380 -21.98 8.33 23.71
N ASP A 381 -23.24 8.66 23.44
CA ASP A 381 -24.29 8.70 24.48
C ASP A 381 -24.55 7.28 24.99
N GLU A 382 -24.07 7.01 26.19
CA GLU A 382 -24.56 5.92 27.03
C GLU A 382 -25.99 6.27 27.47
N GLU A 383 -26.98 5.63 26.89
CA GLU A 383 -28.32 5.52 27.53
C GLU A 383 -28.32 4.27 28.43
N THR A 384 -28.31 4.55 29.73
CA THR A 384 -28.71 3.63 30.79
C THR A 384 -30.24 3.57 30.81
N ASP A 385 -30.80 2.35 30.64
CA ASP A 385 -31.92 1.80 31.45
C ASP A 385 -31.98 0.27 31.32
#